data_87ffc1d90f74822af819ee781f6b802d
#
_entry.id   87ffc1d90f74822af819ee781f6b802d
#
_cell.length_a   1.000
_cell.length_b   1.000
_cell.length_c   1.000
_cell.angle_alpha   90.00
_cell.angle_beta   90.00
_cell.angle_gamma   90.00
#
_symmetry.space_group_name_H-M   'P 1'
#
loop_
_entity.id
_entity.type
_entity.pdbx_description
1 polymer ?
#
loop_
_entity_poly.entity_id
_entity_poly.type
_entity_poly.pdbx_seq_one_letter_code
_entity_poly.pdbx_strand_id
1 'polypeptide(L)'
;MRRVAIAVAAIALGIFVLLPAAEGDARAGPAMRVDREIARLLRLDLPVRCGGLRSRYVALTFDDGPGPYSQLALRILARAHAHATFFLVGKELRYWPRIPRRELRLAALGDHTWTHRDLLALPSSAIRRELVATRAAIEQATGVRVRLFRPPYGATDSGIGRVAAHLGMVEVLWSIDSRDSEGASWSAIGAEVARQIRGGSIVLLHENRGQTIRALRYLILPLLRARHLITVSLPQLLALDPPSRAQLRAGYAGCQV
;
A
#
# COMPACT_ATOMS: atom_id res chain seq x y z
N MET A 1 82.23 31.91 -13.49
CA MET A 1 80.88 32.20 -13.92
C MET A 1 80.01 30.92 -13.74
N ARG A 2 79.26 30.79 -12.63
CA ARG A 2 78.37 29.66 -12.34
C ARG A 2 76.95 30.07 -12.62
N ARG A 3 76.25 29.42 -13.54
CA ARG A 3 74.85 29.61 -13.86
C ARG A 3 74.03 28.81 -12.87
N VAL A 4 73.15 29.50 -12.09
CA VAL A 4 72.16 28.90 -11.20
C VAL A 4 70.89 28.64 -12.04
N ALA A 5 70.48 27.37 -12.15
CA ALA A 5 69.19 27.02 -12.76
C ALA A 5 68.13 27.01 -11.68
N ILE A 6 67.12 27.85 -11.86
CA ILE A 6 65.92 27.88 -11.01
C ILE A 6 64.88 26.89 -11.60
N ALA A 7 64.60 25.85 -10.86
CA ALA A 7 63.50 24.92 -11.20
C ALA A 7 62.19 25.48 -10.66
N VAL A 8 61.22 25.74 -11.55
CA VAL A 8 59.84 26.14 -11.19
C VAL A 8 59.02 24.87 -11.06
N ALA A 9 58.63 24.55 -9.85
CA ALA A 9 57.70 23.45 -9.58
C ALA A 9 56.24 23.95 -9.79
N ALA A 10 55.56 23.40 -10.78
CA ALA A 10 54.14 23.63 -11.01
C ALA A 10 53.32 22.77 -10.03
N ILE A 11 52.66 23.40 -9.07
CA ILE A 11 51.66 22.76 -8.19
C ILE A 11 50.34 22.70 -8.95
N ALA A 12 49.93 21.51 -9.39
CA ALA A 12 48.60 21.28 -9.94
C ALA A 12 47.59 21.19 -8.79
N LEU A 13 46.81 22.23 -8.63
CA LEU A 13 45.66 22.27 -7.69
C LEU A 13 44.53 21.46 -8.28
N GLY A 14 44.40 20.19 -7.85
CA GLY A 14 43.25 19.35 -8.18
C GLY A 14 42.00 19.87 -7.49
N ILE A 15 41.09 20.51 -8.22
CA ILE A 15 39.77 20.85 -7.74
C ILE A 15 38.97 19.56 -7.65
N PHE A 16 38.85 19.02 -6.45
CA PHE A 16 37.89 17.95 -6.12
C PHE A 16 36.51 18.58 -6.08
N VAL A 17 35.76 18.47 -7.17
CA VAL A 17 34.32 18.81 -7.17
C VAL A 17 33.63 17.74 -6.35
N LEU A 18 33.38 18.01 -5.08
CA LEU A 18 32.46 17.25 -4.24
C LEU A 18 31.05 17.47 -4.83
N LEU A 19 30.56 16.49 -5.58
CA LEU A 19 29.14 16.42 -5.92
C LEU A 19 28.35 16.30 -4.61
N PRO A 20 27.34 17.15 -4.36
CA PRO A 20 26.52 17.01 -3.16
C PRO A 20 25.72 15.71 -3.26
N ALA A 21 26.11 14.73 -2.47
CA ALA A 21 25.35 13.50 -2.30
C ALA A 21 24.07 13.82 -1.51
N ALA A 22 22.94 13.54 -2.15
CA ALA A 22 21.65 13.15 -1.54
C ALA A 22 21.12 13.91 -0.29
N GLU A 23 21.19 15.23 -0.23
CA GLU A 23 20.46 16.01 0.78
C GLU A 23 18.98 16.29 0.42
N GLY A 24 18.51 15.81 -0.73
CA GLY A 24 17.15 16.07 -1.23
C GLY A 24 16.02 15.35 -0.46
N ASP A 25 16.31 14.31 0.30
CA ASP A 25 15.26 13.41 0.82
C ASP A 25 14.74 13.79 2.22
N ALA A 26 15.54 14.47 3.04
CA ALA A 26 15.13 14.86 4.39
C ALA A 26 14.12 16.04 4.42
N ARG A 27 14.04 16.83 3.36
CA ARG A 27 13.17 18.03 3.25
C ARG A 27 11.81 17.79 2.59
N ALA A 28 11.59 16.64 1.98
CA ALA A 28 10.31 16.31 1.34
C ALA A 28 9.23 16.06 2.39
N GLY A 29 8.13 16.82 2.33
CA GLY A 29 6.97 16.59 3.18
C GLY A 29 6.36 15.19 2.98
N PRO A 30 5.55 14.68 3.94
CA PRO A 30 5.00 13.33 3.88
C PRO A 30 4.25 13.01 2.57
N ALA A 31 3.45 13.95 2.06
CA ALA A 31 2.72 13.78 0.80
C ALA A 31 3.66 13.63 -0.40
N MET A 32 4.72 14.43 -0.48
CA MET A 32 5.70 14.37 -1.57
C MET A 32 6.47 13.04 -1.56
N ARG A 33 6.77 12.47 -0.38
CA ARG A 33 7.39 11.13 -0.29
C ARG A 33 6.46 10.05 -0.81
N VAL A 34 5.16 10.11 -0.48
CA VAL A 34 4.14 9.18 -1.02
C VAL A 34 4.08 9.30 -2.54
N ASP A 35 4.00 10.51 -3.10
CA ASP A 35 3.92 10.72 -4.55
C ASP A 35 5.14 10.17 -5.27
N ARG A 36 6.34 10.39 -4.73
CA ARG A 36 7.60 9.88 -5.28
C ARG A 36 7.62 8.35 -5.29
N GLU A 37 7.19 7.72 -4.20
CA GLU A 37 7.18 6.27 -4.09
C GLU A 37 6.15 5.63 -5.03
N ILE A 38 4.94 6.15 -5.09
CA ILE A 38 3.94 5.72 -6.06
C ILE A 38 4.48 5.82 -7.49
N ALA A 39 5.09 6.96 -7.85
CA ALA A 39 5.70 7.11 -9.17
C ALA A 39 6.85 6.11 -9.43
N ARG A 40 7.63 5.76 -8.41
CA ARG A 40 8.67 4.73 -8.51
C ARG A 40 8.06 3.35 -8.78
N LEU A 41 7.03 2.96 -8.03
CA LEU A 41 6.36 1.67 -8.15
C LEU A 41 5.66 1.51 -9.51
N LEU A 42 5.01 2.56 -10.00
CA LEU A 42 4.41 2.57 -11.34
C LEU A 42 5.44 2.32 -12.46
N ARG A 43 6.67 2.86 -12.32
CA ARG A 43 7.74 2.59 -13.29
C ARG A 43 8.31 1.17 -13.22
N LEU A 44 8.20 0.51 -12.07
CA LEU A 44 8.65 -0.87 -11.91
C LEU A 44 7.64 -1.88 -12.44
N ASP A 45 6.37 -1.51 -12.50
CA ASP A 45 5.25 -2.34 -13.00
C ASP A 45 5.27 -3.76 -12.39
N LEU A 46 5.43 -3.82 -11.07
CA LEU A 46 5.46 -5.06 -10.29
C LEU A 46 4.46 -4.96 -9.14
N PRO A 47 3.68 -6.02 -8.87
CA PRO A 47 2.72 -6.02 -7.78
C PRO A 47 3.43 -5.92 -6.42
N VAL A 48 2.86 -5.10 -5.53
CA VAL A 48 3.37 -4.90 -4.17
C VAL A 48 2.70 -5.89 -3.22
N ARG A 49 3.49 -6.61 -2.42
CA ARG A 49 2.98 -7.57 -1.42
C ARG A 49 3.35 -7.22 0.02
N CYS A 50 4.39 -6.43 0.21
CA CYS A 50 4.84 -5.94 1.53
C CYS A 50 5.62 -4.64 1.38
N GLY A 51 5.88 -3.95 2.49
CA GLY A 51 6.87 -2.89 2.59
C GLY A 51 8.30 -3.43 2.65
N GLY A 52 9.25 -2.59 3.07
CA GLY A 52 10.69 -2.93 3.10
C GLY A 52 11.11 -3.88 4.22
N LEU A 53 10.23 -4.25 5.15
CA LEU A 53 10.45 -5.13 6.30
C LEU A 53 11.51 -4.62 7.31
N ARG A 54 11.84 -3.32 7.28
CA ARG A 54 12.88 -2.70 8.12
C ARG A 54 12.32 -1.82 9.23
N SER A 55 11.04 -1.53 9.17
CA SER A 55 10.34 -0.66 10.11
C SER A 55 9.40 -1.43 11.01
N ARG A 56 8.76 -0.74 11.96
CA ARG A 56 7.63 -1.26 12.74
C ARG A 56 6.26 -0.87 12.18
N TYR A 57 6.21 -0.30 10.98
CA TYR A 57 4.95 0.07 10.34
C TYR A 57 4.30 -1.14 9.68
N VAL A 58 2.97 -1.23 9.78
CA VAL A 58 2.15 -2.26 9.13
C VAL A 58 0.93 -1.62 8.47
N ALA A 59 0.44 -2.21 7.38
CA ALA A 59 -0.80 -1.79 6.73
C ALA A 59 -1.90 -2.84 6.98
N LEU A 60 -2.96 -2.44 7.68
CA LEU A 60 -4.22 -3.17 7.69
C LEU A 60 -5.02 -2.75 6.46
N THR A 61 -5.39 -3.71 5.62
CA THR A 61 -6.13 -3.44 4.38
C THR A 61 -7.42 -4.23 4.37
N PHE A 62 -8.51 -3.57 3.95
CA PHE A 62 -9.86 -4.14 3.96
C PHE A 62 -10.42 -4.09 2.55
N ASP A 63 -10.90 -5.24 2.06
CA ASP A 63 -11.50 -5.40 0.74
C ASP A 63 -13.05 -5.48 0.84
N ASP A 64 -13.73 -5.46 -0.30
CA ASP A 64 -15.17 -5.66 -0.51
C ASP A 64 -16.08 -4.54 0.01
N GLY A 65 -15.51 -3.44 0.47
CA GLY A 65 -16.31 -2.30 0.93
C GLY A 65 -16.84 -1.38 -0.19
N PRO A 66 -17.59 -0.36 0.22
CA PRO A 66 -18.16 -0.17 1.55
C PRO A 66 -19.31 -1.14 1.85
N GLY A 67 -19.54 -1.45 3.13
CA GLY A 67 -20.53 -2.45 3.53
C GLY A 67 -21.14 -2.23 4.91
N PRO A 68 -21.96 -3.19 5.40
CA PRO A 68 -22.74 -3.04 6.63
C PRO A 68 -21.87 -2.83 7.89
N TYR A 69 -20.63 -3.28 7.88
CA TYR A 69 -19.72 -3.15 9.02
C TYR A 69 -18.73 -2.00 8.89
N SER A 70 -18.64 -1.29 7.75
CA SER A 70 -17.70 -0.19 7.53
C SER A 70 -17.73 0.85 8.65
N GLN A 71 -18.92 1.29 9.06
CA GLN A 71 -19.05 2.28 10.13
C GLN A 71 -18.55 1.76 11.49
N LEU A 72 -18.70 0.47 11.76
CA LEU A 72 -18.19 -0.15 12.99
C LEU A 72 -16.67 -0.26 12.94
N ALA A 73 -16.10 -0.70 11.81
CA ALA A 73 -14.66 -0.74 11.57
C ALA A 73 -14.03 0.64 11.82
N LEU A 74 -14.59 1.69 11.23
CA LEU A 74 -14.11 3.07 11.40
C LEU A 74 -14.14 3.54 12.87
N ARG A 75 -15.19 3.22 13.62
CA ARG A 75 -15.26 3.55 15.05
C ARG A 75 -14.17 2.83 15.86
N ILE A 76 -13.89 1.57 15.53
CA ILE A 76 -12.86 0.77 16.20
C ILE A 76 -11.48 1.34 15.89
N LEU A 77 -11.18 1.61 14.62
CA LEU A 77 -9.92 2.20 14.18
C LEU A 77 -9.69 3.58 14.82
N ALA A 78 -10.70 4.44 14.82
CA ALA A 78 -10.62 5.77 15.42
C ALA A 78 -10.29 5.72 16.92
N ARG A 79 -10.96 4.84 17.69
CA ARG A 79 -10.69 4.66 19.13
C ARG A 79 -9.29 4.12 19.41
N ALA A 80 -8.74 3.37 18.49
CA ALA A 80 -7.39 2.81 18.60
C ALA A 80 -6.30 3.74 18.03
N HIS A 81 -6.68 4.91 17.48
CA HIS A 81 -5.79 5.79 16.69
C HIS A 81 -5.06 5.04 15.58
N ALA A 82 -5.75 4.08 14.96
CA ALA A 82 -5.22 3.21 13.93
C ALA A 82 -5.61 3.71 12.54
N HIS A 83 -4.65 3.64 11.60
CA HIS A 83 -4.88 3.92 10.19
C HIS A 83 -5.01 2.62 9.39
N ALA A 84 -5.70 2.70 8.24
CA ALA A 84 -5.94 1.55 7.37
C ALA A 84 -5.93 1.94 5.88
N THR A 85 -6.24 0.98 5.02
CA THR A 85 -6.56 1.21 3.60
C THR A 85 -7.77 0.36 3.24
N PHE A 86 -8.74 0.94 2.54
CA PHE A 86 -9.92 0.23 2.06
C PHE A 86 -9.90 0.14 0.55
N PHE A 87 -10.06 -1.06 0.00
CA PHE A 87 -10.22 -1.32 -1.42
C PHE A 87 -11.71 -1.51 -1.73
N LEU A 88 -12.28 -0.52 -2.41
CA LEU A 88 -13.73 -0.41 -2.55
C LEU A 88 -14.22 -1.01 -3.85
N VAL A 89 -15.31 -1.76 -3.77
CA VAL A 89 -16.06 -2.27 -4.93
C VAL A 89 -17.01 -1.18 -5.42
N GLY A 90 -16.83 -0.76 -6.68
CA GLY A 90 -17.51 0.41 -7.22
C GLY A 90 -19.03 0.35 -7.12
N LYS A 91 -19.65 -0.81 -7.42
CA LYS A 91 -21.12 -0.99 -7.35
C LYS A 91 -21.70 -0.79 -5.94
N GLU A 92 -20.90 -1.01 -4.88
CA GLU A 92 -21.32 -0.89 -3.49
C GLU A 92 -21.47 0.59 -3.05
N LEU A 93 -20.76 1.51 -3.70
CA LEU A 93 -20.79 2.94 -3.41
C LEU A 93 -22.20 3.54 -3.46
N ARG A 94 -23.05 3.04 -4.35
CA ARG A 94 -24.44 3.49 -4.48
C ARG A 94 -25.29 3.22 -3.25
N TYR A 95 -24.98 2.14 -2.51
CA TYR A 95 -25.72 1.77 -1.29
C TYR A 95 -25.15 2.47 -0.05
N TRP A 96 -23.87 2.87 -0.09
CA TRP A 96 -23.16 3.46 1.03
C TRP A 96 -22.47 4.79 0.68
N PRO A 97 -23.17 5.77 0.08
CA PRO A 97 -22.55 6.94 -0.55
C PRO A 97 -21.76 7.85 0.41
N ARG A 98 -22.04 7.75 1.72
CA ARG A 98 -21.37 8.57 2.75
C ARG A 98 -20.13 7.90 3.36
N ILE A 99 -19.95 6.62 3.14
CA ILE A 99 -18.88 5.86 3.82
C ILE A 99 -17.52 6.26 3.28
N PRO A 100 -17.22 6.37 1.97
CA PRO A 100 -15.89 6.68 1.47
C PRO A 100 -15.29 7.97 2.05
N ARG A 101 -16.09 9.03 2.21
CA ARG A 101 -15.63 10.27 2.87
C ARG A 101 -15.30 10.09 4.35
N ARG A 102 -15.96 9.15 5.02
CA ARG A 102 -15.65 8.84 6.43
C ARG A 102 -14.37 8.03 6.54
N GLU A 103 -14.15 7.11 5.62
CA GLU A 103 -12.93 6.30 5.54
C GLU A 103 -11.70 7.16 5.33
N LEU A 104 -11.76 8.18 4.48
CA LEU A 104 -10.64 9.10 4.23
C LEU A 104 -10.11 9.81 5.48
N ARG A 105 -10.89 9.90 6.55
CA ARG A 105 -10.43 10.54 7.80
C ARG A 105 -9.35 9.71 8.51
N LEU A 106 -9.32 8.41 8.26
CA LEU A 106 -8.45 7.46 8.95
C LEU A 106 -7.67 6.55 8.00
N ALA A 107 -7.98 6.60 6.69
CA ALA A 107 -7.51 5.59 5.75
C ALA A 107 -7.22 6.18 4.37
N ALA A 108 -6.45 5.44 3.57
CA ALA A 108 -6.40 5.60 2.13
C ALA A 108 -7.47 4.73 1.47
N LEU A 109 -7.85 5.08 0.23
CA LEU A 109 -8.79 4.32 -0.58
C LEU A 109 -8.09 3.76 -1.82
N GLY A 110 -8.50 2.55 -2.21
CA GLY A 110 -8.07 1.86 -3.41
C GLY A 110 -9.26 1.34 -4.21
N ASP A 111 -8.99 0.97 -5.44
CA ASP A 111 -9.92 0.40 -6.41
C ASP A 111 -9.94 -1.13 -6.27
N HIS A 112 -11.14 -1.71 -6.09
CA HIS A 112 -11.35 -3.16 -6.07
C HIS A 112 -12.31 -3.62 -7.17
N THR A 113 -12.24 -2.97 -8.33
CA THR A 113 -13.10 -3.16 -9.50
C THR A 113 -14.56 -2.75 -9.29
N TRP A 114 -15.31 -2.64 -10.38
CA TRP A 114 -16.72 -2.23 -10.30
C TRP A 114 -17.62 -3.35 -9.82
N THR A 115 -17.46 -4.55 -10.38
CA THR A 115 -18.36 -5.70 -10.15
C THR A 115 -17.75 -6.82 -9.33
N HIS A 116 -16.48 -6.71 -8.93
CA HIS A 116 -15.74 -7.76 -8.23
C HIS A 116 -15.64 -9.07 -9.01
N ARG A 117 -15.41 -9.01 -10.34
CA ARG A 117 -15.22 -10.18 -11.19
C ARG A 117 -13.78 -10.63 -11.21
N ASP A 118 -13.58 -11.92 -11.47
CA ASP A 118 -12.26 -12.43 -11.84
C ASP A 118 -11.79 -11.77 -13.15
N LEU A 119 -10.71 -11.00 -13.06
CA LEU A 119 -10.18 -10.23 -14.17
C LEU A 119 -9.42 -11.09 -15.18
N LEU A 120 -8.93 -12.28 -14.79
CA LEU A 120 -8.27 -13.21 -15.70
C LEU A 120 -9.23 -13.74 -16.80
N ALA A 121 -10.53 -13.73 -16.52
CA ALA A 121 -11.56 -14.11 -17.48
C ALA A 121 -12.00 -12.97 -18.41
N LEU A 122 -11.39 -11.77 -18.32
CA LEU A 122 -11.84 -10.59 -19.06
C LEU A 122 -10.78 -10.08 -20.06
N PRO A 123 -11.22 -9.59 -21.23
CA PRO A 123 -10.32 -8.86 -22.12
C PRO A 123 -9.90 -7.52 -21.49
N SER A 124 -8.71 -7.01 -21.86
CA SER A 124 -8.13 -5.77 -21.30
C SER A 124 -9.06 -4.56 -21.37
N SER A 125 -9.90 -4.46 -22.41
CA SER A 125 -10.90 -3.38 -22.52
C SER A 125 -11.99 -3.46 -21.46
N ALA A 126 -12.40 -4.67 -21.05
CA ALA A 126 -13.36 -4.87 -19.97
C ALA A 126 -12.70 -4.60 -18.59
N ILE A 127 -11.47 -5.08 -18.37
CA ILE A 127 -10.68 -4.75 -17.18
C ILE A 127 -10.57 -3.23 -17.02
N ARG A 128 -10.19 -2.52 -18.08
CA ARG A 128 -10.12 -1.06 -18.06
C ARG A 128 -11.45 -0.40 -17.67
N ARG A 129 -12.59 -0.90 -18.16
CA ARG A 129 -13.92 -0.36 -17.80
C ARG A 129 -14.21 -0.56 -16.30
N GLU A 130 -13.92 -1.74 -15.74
CA GLU A 130 -14.08 -2.06 -14.31
C GLU A 130 -13.30 -1.04 -13.45
N LEU A 131 -12.02 -0.83 -13.77
CA LEU A 131 -11.15 0.06 -13.00
C LEU A 131 -11.51 1.54 -13.18
N VAL A 132 -11.77 2.00 -14.40
CA VAL A 132 -12.12 3.41 -14.67
C VAL A 132 -13.43 3.78 -13.97
N ALA A 133 -14.45 2.92 -14.03
CA ALA A 133 -15.74 3.18 -13.39
C ALA A 133 -15.61 3.29 -11.86
N THR A 134 -14.89 2.37 -11.23
CA THR A 134 -14.68 2.36 -9.77
C THR A 134 -13.87 3.57 -9.32
N ARG A 135 -12.73 3.81 -9.98
CA ARG A 135 -11.90 4.98 -9.69
C ARG A 135 -12.71 6.27 -9.78
N ALA A 136 -13.44 6.49 -10.88
CA ALA A 136 -14.24 7.69 -11.06
C ALA A 136 -15.30 7.86 -9.98
N ALA A 137 -15.97 6.78 -9.57
CA ALA A 137 -16.96 6.82 -8.51
C ALA A 137 -16.37 7.16 -7.13
N ILE A 138 -15.20 6.60 -6.79
CA ILE A 138 -14.49 6.92 -5.54
C ILE A 138 -14.02 8.38 -5.57
N GLU A 139 -13.38 8.83 -6.67
CA GLU A 139 -12.90 10.20 -6.82
C GLU A 139 -14.05 11.22 -6.77
N GLN A 140 -15.18 10.93 -7.39
CA GLN A 140 -16.39 11.76 -7.33
C GLN A 140 -16.95 11.84 -5.89
N ALA A 141 -17.00 10.72 -5.18
CA ALA A 141 -17.50 10.68 -3.81
C ALA A 141 -16.58 11.40 -2.82
N THR A 142 -15.28 11.48 -3.08
CA THR A 142 -14.28 11.87 -2.07
C THR A 142 -13.47 13.11 -2.42
N GLY A 143 -13.31 13.42 -3.71
CA GLY A 143 -12.42 14.47 -4.22
C GLY A 143 -10.94 14.08 -4.21
N VAL A 144 -10.59 12.82 -3.88
CA VAL A 144 -9.21 12.34 -3.75
C VAL A 144 -8.88 11.35 -4.86
N ARG A 145 -7.72 11.55 -5.50
CA ARG A 145 -7.24 10.67 -6.57
C ARG A 145 -6.93 9.27 -6.04
N VAL A 146 -7.50 8.23 -6.68
CA VAL A 146 -7.22 6.82 -6.39
C VAL A 146 -5.95 6.40 -7.11
N ARG A 147 -4.98 5.86 -6.34
CA ARG A 147 -3.66 5.46 -6.85
C ARG A 147 -3.30 4.01 -6.54
N LEU A 148 -4.19 3.28 -5.90
CA LEU A 148 -4.03 1.88 -5.52
C LEU A 148 -5.12 1.05 -6.16
N PHE A 149 -4.75 -0.13 -6.60
CA PHE A 149 -5.65 -1.13 -7.15
C PHE A 149 -5.35 -2.49 -6.52
N ARG A 150 -6.37 -3.25 -6.22
CA ARG A 150 -6.24 -4.65 -5.82
C ARG A 150 -7.18 -5.51 -6.67
N PRO A 151 -6.65 -6.53 -7.40
CA PRO A 151 -7.50 -7.42 -8.16
C PRO A 151 -8.32 -8.31 -7.22
N PRO A 152 -9.63 -8.54 -7.51
CA PRO A 152 -10.42 -9.53 -6.81
C PRO A 152 -9.73 -10.89 -6.75
N TYR A 153 -9.85 -11.58 -5.61
CA TYR A 153 -9.24 -12.90 -5.36
C TYR A 153 -7.70 -12.93 -5.41
N GLY A 154 -7.03 -11.79 -5.57
CA GLY A 154 -5.60 -11.72 -5.87
C GLY A 154 -5.25 -12.31 -7.24
N ALA A 155 -6.25 -12.57 -8.08
CA ALA A 155 -6.10 -13.13 -9.41
C ALA A 155 -5.56 -12.08 -10.38
N THR A 156 -4.29 -12.23 -10.78
CA THR A 156 -3.59 -11.25 -11.60
C THR A 156 -2.57 -11.87 -12.54
N ASP A 157 -2.28 -11.11 -13.59
CA ASP A 157 -1.17 -11.32 -14.50
C ASP A 157 -0.54 -9.99 -14.92
N SER A 158 0.51 -10.06 -15.74
CA SER A 158 1.20 -8.84 -16.23
C SER A 158 0.30 -7.95 -17.11
N GLY A 159 -0.75 -8.48 -17.72
CA GLY A 159 -1.72 -7.72 -18.53
C GLY A 159 -2.60 -6.84 -17.64
N ILE A 160 -3.11 -7.41 -16.54
CA ILE A 160 -3.92 -6.70 -15.53
C ILE A 160 -3.09 -5.59 -14.88
N GLY A 161 -1.87 -5.92 -14.44
CA GLY A 161 -0.94 -4.95 -13.86
C GLY A 161 -0.68 -3.75 -14.79
N ARG A 162 -0.40 -4.01 -16.08
CA ARG A 162 -0.21 -2.95 -17.06
C ARG A 162 -1.44 -2.06 -17.23
N VAL A 163 -2.66 -2.62 -17.25
CA VAL A 163 -3.89 -1.80 -17.34
C VAL A 163 -3.99 -0.87 -16.13
N ALA A 164 -3.74 -1.37 -14.92
CA ALA A 164 -3.74 -0.55 -13.71
C ALA A 164 -2.66 0.53 -13.73
N ALA A 165 -1.43 0.18 -14.13
CA ALA A 165 -0.30 1.12 -14.22
C ALA A 165 -0.56 2.24 -15.23
N HIS A 166 -1.15 1.95 -16.41
CA HIS A 166 -1.56 2.96 -17.39
C HIS A 166 -2.65 3.90 -16.85
N LEU A 167 -3.44 3.45 -15.90
CA LEU A 167 -4.41 4.29 -15.20
C LEU A 167 -3.78 5.05 -14.02
N GLY A 168 -2.47 4.88 -13.75
CA GLY A 168 -1.75 5.52 -12.66
C GLY A 168 -2.03 4.89 -11.29
N MET A 169 -2.40 3.62 -11.25
CA MET A 169 -2.66 2.85 -10.04
C MET A 169 -1.63 1.74 -9.86
N VAL A 170 -1.03 1.68 -8.65
CA VAL A 170 -0.13 0.60 -8.24
C VAL A 170 -0.96 -0.62 -7.87
N GLU A 171 -0.61 -1.76 -8.42
CA GLU A 171 -1.20 -3.03 -8.04
C GLU A 171 -0.66 -3.49 -6.68
N VAL A 172 -1.59 -3.82 -5.76
CA VAL A 172 -1.26 -4.23 -4.41
C VAL A 172 -1.94 -5.54 -4.06
N LEU A 173 -1.16 -6.48 -3.61
CA LEU A 173 -1.59 -7.73 -3.01
C LEU A 173 -1.33 -7.69 -1.50
N TRP A 174 -0.99 -8.81 -0.87
CA TRP A 174 -0.75 -8.92 0.56
C TRP A 174 0.39 -9.89 0.88
N SER A 175 0.95 -9.75 2.07
CA SER A 175 1.90 -10.71 2.64
C SER A 175 1.27 -11.62 3.68
N ILE A 176 0.11 -11.22 4.23
CA ILE A 176 -0.64 -11.99 5.22
C ILE A 176 -2.10 -12.08 4.78
N ASP A 177 -2.56 -13.27 4.52
CA ASP A 177 -3.97 -13.58 4.34
C ASP A 177 -4.57 -13.97 5.69
N SER A 178 -5.58 -13.25 6.15
CA SER A 178 -6.25 -13.55 7.43
C SER A 178 -7.21 -14.73 7.34
N ARG A 179 -7.54 -15.19 6.12
CA ARG A 179 -8.51 -16.24 5.80
C ARG A 179 -9.94 -15.94 6.26
N ASP A 180 -10.25 -14.69 6.51
CA ASP A 180 -11.59 -14.28 6.96
C ASP A 180 -12.64 -14.49 5.88
N SER A 181 -12.28 -14.42 4.59
CA SER A 181 -13.15 -14.72 3.44
C SER A 181 -13.55 -16.20 3.36
N GLU A 182 -12.78 -17.10 3.94
CA GLU A 182 -13.05 -18.55 3.98
C GLU A 182 -14.00 -18.95 5.11
N GLY A 183 -14.58 -17.99 5.85
CA GLY A 183 -15.49 -18.25 6.96
C GLY A 183 -14.80 -18.53 8.30
N ALA A 184 -13.53 -18.17 8.43
CA ALA A 184 -12.79 -18.36 9.68
C ALA A 184 -13.45 -17.63 10.87
N SER A 185 -13.38 -18.23 12.05
CA SER A 185 -13.81 -17.58 13.29
C SER A 185 -12.91 -16.38 13.63
N TRP A 186 -13.43 -15.43 14.40
CA TRP A 186 -12.63 -14.25 14.82
C TRP A 186 -11.35 -14.63 15.56
N SER A 187 -11.34 -15.74 16.30
CA SER A 187 -10.15 -16.25 16.98
C SER A 187 -9.13 -16.85 16.00
N ALA A 188 -9.57 -17.58 14.98
CA ALA A 188 -8.72 -18.12 13.93
C ALA A 188 -8.10 -16.99 13.09
N ILE A 189 -8.89 -15.97 12.71
CA ILE A 189 -8.42 -14.76 12.03
C ILE A 189 -7.29 -14.08 12.84
N GLY A 190 -7.54 -13.86 14.14
CA GLY A 190 -6.54 -13.25 15.03
C GLY A 190 -5.28 -14.08 15.17
N ALA A 191 -5.39 -15.42 15.30
CA ALA A 191 -4.26 -16.34 15.39
C ALA A 191 -3.42 -16.35 14.10
N GLU A 192 -4.07 -16.35 12.93
CA GLU A 192 -3.39 -16.31 11.64
C GLU A 192 -2.58 -15.03 11.45
N VAL A 193 -3.18 -13.88 11.77
CA VAL A 193 -2.46 -12.60 11.76
C VAL A 193 -1.31 -12.63 12.80
N ALA A 194 -1.56 -13.12 14.02
CA ALA A 194 -0.55 -13.15 15.07
C ALA A 194 0.68 -13.98 14.72
N ARG A 195 0.50 -15.07 13.99
CA ARG A 195 1.57 -15.97 13.56
C ARG A 195 2.56 -15.30 12.59
N GLN A 196 2.09 -14.38 11.76
CA GLN A 196 2.86 -13.85 10.63
C GLN A 196 3.22 -12.36 10.76
N ILE A 197 2.47 -11.57 11.56
CA ILE A 197 2.59 -10.11 11.57
C ILE A 197 3.95 -9.62 12.02
N ARG A 198 4.55 -8.74 11.23
CA ARG A 198 5.81 -8.04 11.50
C ARG A 198 5.83 -6.68 10.80
N GLY A 199 6.84 -5.88 11.05
CA GLY A 199 7.03 -4.62 10.32
C GLY A 199 7.08 -4.85 8.81
N GLY A 200 6.49 -3.94 8.04
CA GLY A 200 6.35 -4.05 6.59
C GLY A 200 5.18 -4.93 6.12
N SER A 201 4.47 -5.64 6.99
CA SER A 201 3.34 -6.49 6.58
C SER A 201 2.20 -5.69 5.98
N ILE A 202 1.60 -6.25 4.92
CA ILE A 202 0.31 -5.86 4.36
C ILE A 202 -0.66 -7.00 4.66
N VAL A 203 -1.68 -6.72 5.48
CA VAL A 203 -2.67 -7.72 5.95
C VAL A 203 -3.95 -7.60 5.13
N LEU A 204 -4.39 -8.69 4.52
CA LEU A 204 -5.70 -8.81 3.88
C LEU A 204 -6.78 -9.11 4.93
N LEU A 205 -7.80 -8.29 4.93
CA LEU A 205 -9.03 -8.39 5.73
C LEU A 205 -10.21 -7.98 4.84
N HIS A 206 -11.44 -8.30 5.25
CA HIS A 206 -12.65 -7.88 4.54
C HIS A 206 -13.58 -7.12 5.49
N GLU A 207 -14.00 -5.91 5.12
CA GLU A 207 -14.81 -5.08 6.00
C GLU A 207 -16.30 -5.47 6.05
N ASN A 208 -16.76 -6.28 5.10
CA ASN A 208 -18.14 -6.78 5.04
C ASN A 208 -18.39 -7.99 5.95
N ARG A 209 -17.43 -8.39 6.81
CA ARG A 209 -17.49 -9.59 7.66
C ARG A 209 -17.43 -9.27 9.16
N GLY A 210 -18.47 -9.68 9.90
CA GLY A 210 -18.56 -9.42 11.34
C GLY A 210 -17.45 -10.10 12.16
N GLN A 211 -16.99 -11.30 11.74
CA GLN A 211 -15.89 -12.00 12.42
C GLN A 211 -14.57 -11.24 12.30
N THR A 212 -14.31 -10.63 11.14
CA THR A 212 -13.15 -9.77 10.90
C THR A 212 -13.15 -8.56 11.84
N ILE A 213 -14.31 -7.89 11.94
CA ILE A 213 -14.45 -6.71 12.80
C ILE A 213 -14.31 -7.07 14.29
N ARG A 214 -14.76 -8.26 14.68
CA ARG A 214 -14.54 -8.79 16.03
C ARG A 214 -13.07 -9.09 16.28
N ALA A 215 -12.38 -9.74 15.34
CA ALA A 215 -10.94 -10.01 15.41
C ALA A 215 -10.13 -8.71 15.46
N LEU A 216 -10.47 -7.73 14.62
CA LEU A 216 -9.83 -6.41 14.61
C LEU A 216 -9.86 -5.78 16.02
N ARG A 217 -11.04 -5.74 16.66
CA ARG A 217 -11.22 -5.09 17.95
C ARG A 217 -10.51 -5.80 19.10
N TYR A 218 -10.66 -7.12 19.19
CA TYR A 218 -10.32 -7.86 20.38
C TYR A 218 -8.97 -8.58 20.31
N LEU A 219 -8.43 -8.79 19.10
CA LEU A 219 -7.17 -9.52 18.93
C LEU A 219 -6.13 -8.72 18.14
N ILE A 220 -6.45 -8.24 16.92
CA ILE A 220 -5.44 -7.65 16.03
C ILE A 220 -4.89 -6.35 16.60
N LEU A 221 -5.75 -5.37 16.93
CA LEU A 221 -5.27 -4.09 17.45
C LEU A 221 -4.57 -4.21 18.82
N PRO A 222 -5.06 -5.00 19.79
CA PRO A 222 -4.31 -5.27 21.02
C PRO A 222 -2.94 -5.93 20.78
N LEU A 223 -2.87 -6.91 19.87
CA LEU A 223 -1.62 -7.56 19.48
C LEU A 223 -0.61 -6.58 18.89
N LEU A 224 -1.03 -5.73 17.94
CA LEU A 224 -0.16 -4.73 17.34
C LEU A 224 0.42 -3.78 18.39
N ARG A 225 -0.41 -3.34 19.34
CA ARG A 225 0.04 -2.52 20.48
C ARG A 225 1.07 -3.26 21.34
N ALA A 226 0.81 -4.52 21.69
CA ALA A 226 1.71 -5.33 22.51
C ALA A 226 3.06 -5.58 21.83
N ARG A 227 3.08 -5.65 20.49
CA ARG A 227 4.30 -5.81 19.68
C ARG A 227 4.93 -4.48 19.24
N HIS A 228 4.43 -3.34 19.71
CA HIS A 228 4.88 -2.01 19.32
C HIS A 228 4.85 -1.77 17.78
N LEU A 229 3.93 -2.44 17.08
CA LEU A 229 3.69 -2.23 15.65
C LEU A 229 2.71 -1.06 15.47
N ILE A 230 2.98 -0.23 14.47
CA ILE A 230 2.23 1.00 14.20
C ILE A 230 1.47 0.83 12.88
N THR A 231 0.15 0.99 12.95
CA THR A 231 -0.68 0.96 11.74
C THR A 231 -0.58 2.29 11.00
N VAL A 232 -0.34 2.21 9.71
CA VAL A 232 -0.34 3.34 8.78
C VAL A 232 -1.17 2.98 7.54
N SER A 233 -1.58 3.99 6.77
CA SER A 233 -2.17 3.70 5.46
C SER A 233 -1.12 3.08 4.53
N LEU A 234 -1.56 2.30 3.56
CA LEU A 234 -0.65 1.63 2.64
C LEU A 234 0.28 2.60 1.88
N PRO A 235 -0.19 3.74 1.33
CA PRO A 235 0.73 4.72 0.74
C PRO A 235 1.78 5.23 1.73
N GLN A 236 1.41 5.40 2.99
CA GLN A 236 2.37 5.79 4.04
C GLN A 236 3.38 4.68 4.33
N LEU A 237 2.93 3.41 4.44
CA LEU A 237 3.84 2.26 4.61
C LEU A 237 4.88 2.24 3.50
N LEU A 238 4.45 2.34 2.24
CA LEU A 238 5.34 2.30 1.08
C LEU A 238 6.34 3.46 1.05
N ALA A 239 5.93 4.65 1.51
CA ALA A 239 6.80 5.81 1.58
C ALA A 239 7.77 5.78 2.77
N LEU A 240 7.37 5.19 3.91
CA LEU A 240 8.18 5.12 5.14
C LEU A 240 9.14 3.91 5.15
N ASP A 241 8.73 2.83 4.50
CA ASP A 241 9.48 1.57 4.42
C ASP A 241 9.32 0.97 3.00
N PRO A 242 9.94 1.58 1.98
CA PRO A 242 9.77 1.18 0.59
C PRO A 242 10.34 -0.22 0.32
N PRO A 243 9.60 -1.09 -0.39
CA PRO A 243 10.12 -2.38 -0.80
C PRO A 243 11.26 -2.24 -1.81
N SER A 244 12.29 -3.05 -1.69
CA SER A 244 13.37 -3.09 -2.66
C SER A 244 12.88 -3.70 -3.99
N ARG A 245 13.61 -3.42 -5.09
CA ARG A 245 13.30 -4.02 -6.39
C ARG A 245 13.44 -5.56 -6.35
N ALA A 246 14.38 -6.07 -5.55
CA ALA A 246 14.55 -7.52 -5.35
C ALA A 246 13.33 -8.14 -4.66
N GLN A 247 12.82 -7.51 -3.60
CA GLN A 247 11.59 -7.97 -2.92
C GLN A 247 10.38 -7.99 -3.87
N LEU A 248 10.18 -6.93 -4.65
CA LEU A 248 9.08 -6.87 -5.63
C LEU A 248 9.17 -7.99 -6.66
N ARG A 249 10.38 -8.27 -7.20
CA ARG A 249 10.61 -9.37 -8.16
C ARG A 249 10.43 -10.75 -7.55
N ALA A 250 10.82 -10.93 -6.30
CA ALA A 250 10.67 -12.20 -5.58
C ALA A 250 9.20 -12.46 -5.18
N GLY A 251 8.32 -11.47 -5.33
CA GLY A 251 6.90 -11.61 -5.02
C GLY A 251 6.68 -11.98 -3.55
N TYR A 252 5.89 -13.04 -3.29
CA TYR A 252 5.58 -13.47 -1.92
C TYR A 252 6.84 -13.88 -1.14
N ALA A 253 7.79 -14.56 -1.79
CA ALA A 253 9.05 -14.97 -1.15
C ALA A 253 9.87 -13.77 -0.65
N GLY A 254 9.81 -12.62 -1.33
CA GLY A 254 10.45 -11.38 -0.90
C GLY A 254 9.89 -10.78 0.40
N CYS A 255 8.75 -11.27 0.86
CA CYS A 255 8.10 -10.87 2.10
C CYS A 255 8.28 -11.91 3.23
N GLN A 256 9.04 -12.99 3.02
CA GLN A 256 9.19 -14.11 3.97
C GLN A 256 10.48 -14.07 4.80
N VAL A 257 11.26 -12.99 4.74
CA VAL A 257 12.56 -12.86 5.43
C VAL A 257 12.44 -12.74 6.94
#